data_fd4c6ebc2e3e8e190920a1245dc1e934
#
_entry.id   fd4c6ebc2e3e8e190920a1245dc1e934
#
_cell.length_a   1.000
_cell.length_b   1.000
_cell.length_c   1.000
_cell.angle_alpha   90.00
_cell.angle_beta   90.00
_cell.angle_gamma   90.00
#
_symmetry.space_group_name_H-M   'P 1'
#
loop_
_entity.id
_entity.type
_entity.pdbx_description
1 polymer ?
#
loop_
_entity_poly.entity_id
_entity_poly.type
_entity_poly.pdbx_seq_one_letter_code
_entity_poly.pdbx_strand_id
1 'polypeptide(L)'
;MGGGTSAHDPYLAALGLEPAAIASLSRYLDLVAAWSARVNLTGARTPAARVAILIAPVVPAASLLGAGLLLDIGSGNGSPGLVLAALRRDVPAVLLEPRQRRWAFLREAARALGRRDLDIRRSRHDGHDGPPAHTVSLRALSLPLAEIAPLVTVGGRLLAWGSSSAPDPAFAPEPSPRPDLHVWRRVDVPRPT
;
A
#
# COMPACT_ATOMS: atom_id res chain seq x y z
N MET A 1 1.63 17.37 -25.07
CA MET A 1 2.88 16.86 -24.44
C MET A 1 2.89 15.37 -24.67
N GLY A 2 3.73 14.90 -25.61
CA GLY A 2 3.80 13.50 -26.03
C GLY A 2 4.25 12.62 -24.86
N GLY A 3 3.38 11.70 -24.45
CA GLY A 3 3.72 10.66 -23.49
C GLY A 3 4.60 9.63 -24.19
N GLY A 4 5.91 9.74 -24.02
CA GLY A 4 6.84 8.66 -24.39
C GLY A 4 6.44 7.38 -23.65
N THR A 5 6.52 6.25 -24.31
CA THR A 5 6.27 4.92 -23.74
C THR A 5 7.30 4.65 -22.64
N SER A 6 6.85 4.36 -21.41
CA SER A 6 7.76 4.00 -20.32
C SER A 6 8.29 2.58 -20.51
N ALA A 7 9.54 2.35 -20.10
CA ALA A 7 10.12 1.01 -20.08
C ALA A 7 9.39 0.02 -19.16
N HIS A 8 8.46 0.50 -18.31
CA HIS A 8 7.62 -0.32 -17.43
C HIS A 8 6.33 -0.79 -18.10
N ASP A 9 5.84 -0.09 -19.15
CA ASP A 9 4.54 -0.33 -19.76
C ASP A 9 4.29 -1.80 -20.19
N PRO A 10 5.23 -2.50 -20.86
CA PRO A 10 4.99 -3.88 -21.28
C PRO A 10 4.76 -4.83 -20.09
N TYR A 11 5.49 -4.61 -18.99
CA TYR A 11 5.37 -5.46 -17.79
C TYR A 11 4.10 -5.17 -16.99
N LEU A 12 3.62 -3.93 -17.01
CA LEU A 12 2.34 -3.55 -16.39
C LEU A 12 1.16 -4.06 -17.23
N ALA A 13 1.25 -3.98 -18.55
CA ALA A 13 0.24 -4.53 -19.46
C ALA A 13 0.06 -6.04 -19.28
N ALA A 14 1.16 -6.77 -19.07
CA ALA A 14 1.13 -8.21 -18.79
C ALA A 14 0.38 -8.58 -17.49
N LEU A 15 0.13 -7.62 -16.58
CA LEU A 15 -0.70 -7.82 -15.40
C LEU A 15 -2.20 -7.62 -15.66
N GLY A 16 -2.62 -7.35 -16.89
CA GLY A 16 -4.01 -7.11 -17.25
C GLY A 16 -4.58 -5.80 -16.74
N LEU A 17 -3.73 -4.81 -16.51
CA LEU A 17 -4.16 -3.50 -15.99
C LEU A 17 -4.75 -2.64 -17.12
N GLU A 18 -5.72 -1.80 -16.75
CA GLU A 18 -6.30 -0.81 -17.63
C GLU A 18 -5.27 0.26 -18.07
N PRO A 19 -5.37 0.81 -19.28
CA PRO A 19 -4.42 1.78 -19.82
C PRO A 19 -4.16 2.98 -18.90
N ALA A 20 -5.18 3.49 -18.21
CA ALA A 20 -5.04 4.60 -17.27
C ALA A 20 -4.22 4.22 -16.03
N ALA A 21 -4.36 2.98 -15.53
CA ALA A 21 -3.56 2.45 -14.43
C ALA A 21 -2.10 2.24 -14.88
N ILE A 22 -1.88 1.69 -16.08
CA ILE A 22 -0.54 1.52 -16.66
C ILE A 22 0.15 2.89 -16.71
N ALA A 23 -0.46 3.89 -17.33
CA ALA A 23 0.14 5.21 -17.48
C ALA A 23 0.48 5.88 -16.13
N SER A 24 -0.35 5.72 -15.10
CA SER A 24 -0.09 6.27 -13.77
C SER A 24 0.99 5.51 -13.02
N LEU A 25 0.95 4.18 -13.03
CA LEU A 25 1.95 3.34 -12.37
C LEU A 25 3.32 3.40 -13.04
N SER A 26 3.38 3.59 -14.36
CA SER A 26 4.64 3.82 -15.08
C SER A 26 5.34 5.09 -14.59
N ARG A 27 4.62 6.20 -14.47
CA ARG A 27 5.18 7.46 -13.92
C ARG A 27 5.69 7.28 -12.48
N TYR A 28 4.95 6.54 -11.66
CA TYR A 28 5.41 6.21 -10.31
C TYR A 28 6.69 5.38 -10.33
N LEU A 29 6.79 4.34 -11.16
CA LEU A 29 7.97 3.48 -11.24
C LEU A 29 9.20 4.20 -11.84
N ASP A 30 8.99 5.11 -12.78
CA ASP A 30 10.04 5.98 -13.31
C ASP A 30 10.59 6.88 -12.20
N LEU A 31 9.70 7.40 -11.35
CA LEU A 31 10.10 8.19 -10.19
C LEU A 31 10.84 7.34 -9.14
N VAL A 32 10.39 6.10 -8.87
CA VAL A 32 11.13 5.15 -8.01
C VAL A 32 12.53 4.93 -8.53
N ALA A 33 12.70 4.74 -9.85
CA ALA A 33 14.00 4.55 -10.47
C ALA A 33 14.92 5.76 -10.25
N ALA A 34 14.41 6.96 -10.48
CA ALA A 34 15.16 8.22 -10.33
C ALA A 34 15.56 8.47 -8.86
N TRP A 35 14.66 8.25 -7.92
CA TRP A 35 14.93 8.48 -6.50
C TRP A 35 15.81 7.41 -5.87
N SER A 36 15.80 6.17 -6.38
CA SER A 36 16.60 5.06 -5.82
C SER A 36 18.11 5.29 -5.89
N ALA A 37 18.57 6.24 -6.71
CA ALA A 37 19.96 6.69 -6.72
C ALA A 37 20.36 7.46 -5.45
N ARG A 38 19.40 8.07 -4.73
CA ARG A 38 19.64 8.96 -3.59
C ARG A 38 19.01 8.46 -2.29
N VAL A 39 17.93 7.69 -2.41
CA VAL A 39 17.18 7.14 -1.29
C VAL A 39 16.99 5.65 -1.55
N ASN A 40 17.40 4.81 -0.61
CA ASN A 40 17.22 3.36 -0.75
C ASN A 40 15.73 3.00 -0.68
N LEU A 41 15.04 3.06 -1.83
CA LEU A 41 13.63 2.74 -1.97
C LEU A 41 13.40 1.26 -2.30
N THR A 42 14.25 0.70 -3.16
CA THR A 42 14.16 -0.70 -3.60
C THR A 42 15.49 -1.20 -4.12
N GLY A 43 15.74 -2.50 -3.99
CA GLY A 43 16.84 -3.19 -4.63
C GLY A 43 16.59 -3.53 -6.11
N ALA A 44 15.37 -3.32 -6.63
CA ALA A 44 15.02 -3.62 -8.02
C ALA A 44 15.70 -2.65 -9.00
N ARG A 45 16.58 -3.16 -9.86
CA ARG A 45 17.39 -2.34 -10.78
C ARG A 45 16.79 -2.23 -12.19
N THR A 46 15.97 -3.19 -12.60
CA THR A 46 15.36 -3.23 -13.94
C THR A 46 13.87 -2.87 -13.88
N PRO A 47 13.27 -2.41 -14.99
CA PRO A 47 11.84 -2.18 -15.08
C PRO A 47 11.02 -3.43 -14.71
N ALA A 48 11.37 -4.59 -15.26
CA ALA A 48 10.73 -5.86 -14.94
C ALA A 48 10.78 -6.19 -13.44
N ALA A 49 11.96 -6.06 -12.81
CA ALA A 49 12.12 -6.33 -11.39
C ALA A 49 11.30 -5.34 -10.51
N ARG A 50 11.21 -4.06 -10.90
CA ARG A 50 10.37 -3.09 -10.18
C ARG A 50 8.89 -3.47 -10.25
N VAL A 51 8.39 -3.84 -11.42
CA VAL A 51 7.00 -4.29 -11.56
C VAL A 51 6.77 -5.58 -10.75
N ALA A 52 7.65 -6.57 -10.87
CA ALA A 52 7.54 -7.85 -10.16
C ALA A 52 7.53 -7.69 -8.63
N ILE A 53 8.32 -6.74 -8.10
CA ILE A 53 8.45 -6.56 -6.65
C ILE A 53 7.40 -5.58 -6.11
N LEU A 54 7.15 -4.47 -6.80
CA LEU A 54 6.35 -3.39 -6.22
C LEU A 54 4.88 -3.42 -6.63
N ILE A 55 4.55 -3.96 -7.81
CA ILE A 55 3.20 -3.90 -8.37
C ILE A 55 2.52 -5.27 -8.35
N ALA A 56 3.12 -6.27 -8.98
CA ALA A 56 2.49 -7.59 -9.17
C ALA A 56 1.96 -8.23 -7.87
N PRO A 57 2.66 -8.15 -6.71
CA PRO A 57 2.15 -8.69 -5.46
C PRO A 57 0.93 -7.95 -4.91
N VAL A 58 0.70 -6.71 -5.35
CA VAL A 58 -0.35 -5.83 -4.79
C VAL A 58 -1.63 -5.87 -5.64
N VAL A 59 -1.52 -6.09 -6.95
CA VAL A 59 -2.67 -6.08 -7.88
C VAL A 59 -3.84 -6.96 -7.41
N PRO A 60 -3.65 -8.23 -7.01
CA PRO A 60 -4.76 -9.07 -6.58
C PRO A 60 -5.46 -8.57 -5.30
N ALA A 61 -4.75 -7.82 -4.45
CA ALA A 61 -5.30 -7.29 -3.21
C ALA A 61 -6.23 -6.08 -3.42
N ALA A 62 -6.22 -5.46 -4.59
CA ALA A 62 -7.08 -4.32 -4.88
C ALA A 62 -8.59 -4.67 -4.78
N SER A 63 -8.97 -5.91 -5.07
CA SER A 63 -10.34 -6.42 -4.91
C SER A 63 -10.77 -6.63 -3.46
N LEU A 64 -9.81 -6.69 -2.53
CA LEU A 64 -10.07 -6.85 -1.10
C LEU A 64 -10.40 -5.52 -0.40
N LEU A 65 -10.13 -4.38 -1.06
CA LEU A 65 -10.49 -3.07 -0.52
C LEU A 65 -12.01 -2.89 -0.59
N GLY A 66 -12.64 -2.71 0.58
CA GLY A 66 -14.02 -2.28 0.68
C GLY A 66 -14.18 -0.78 0.37
N ALA A 67 -15.41 -0.29 0.42
CA ALA A 67 -15.67 1.13 0.49
C ALA A 67 -15.18 1.66 1.86
N GLY A 68 -14.51 2.81 1.86
CA GLY A 68 -14.01 3.47 3.06
C GLY A 68 -12.50 3.68 3.02
N LEU A 69 -11.96 4.17 4.14
CA LEU A 69 -10.56 4.61 4.24
C LEU A 69 -9.58 3.44 4.12
N LEU A 70 -8.55 3.61 3.30
CA LEU A 70 -7.31 2.84 3.31
C LEU A 70 -6.27 3.57 4.17
N LEU A 71 -5.70 2.89 5.16
CA LEU A 71 -4.55 3.36 5.94
C LEU A 71 -3.34 2.47 5.65
N ASP A 72 -2.29 3.04 5.05
CA ASP A 72 -1.06 2.31 4.77
C ASP A 72 0.03 2.65 5.78
N ILE A 73 0.49 1.67 6.55
CA ILE A 73 1.44 1.85 7.64
C ILE A 73 2.87 1.56 7.17
N GLY A 74 3.75 2.54 7.33
CA GLY A 74 5.14 2.42 6.91
C GLY A 74 5.29 2.39 5.40
N SER A 75 4.63 3.30 4.71
CA SER A 75 4.44 3.32 3.25
C SER A 75 5.73 3.30 2.42
N GLY A 76 6.85 3.72 2.97
CA GLY A 76 8.19 3.56 2.44
C GLY A 76 8.39 4.02 0.99
N ASN A 77 8.46 3.04 0.09
CA ASN A 77 8.54 3.28 -1.35
C ASN A 77 7.18 3.44 -2.04
N GLY A 78 6.08 3.40 -1.31
CA GLY A 78 4.73 3.53 -1.82
C GLY A 78 4.02 2.21 -2.16
N SER A 79 4.68 1.07 -2.04
CA SER A 79 4.02 -0.23 -2.19
C SER A 79 3.82 -0.89 -0.81
N PRO A 80 2.58 -1.21 -0.41
CA PRO A 80 1.38 -1.33 -1.24
C PRO A 80 0.52 -0.05 -1.38
N GLY A 81 0.58 0.92 -0.47
CA GLY A 81 -0.40 1.99 -0.32
C GLY A 81 -0.67 2.81 -1.58
N LEU A 82 0.37 3.37 -2.23
CA LEU A 82 0.21 4.14 -3.48
C LEU A 82 -0.29 3.26 -4.64
N VAL A 83 0.12 1.99 -4.69
CA VAL A 83 -0.32 1.06 -5.74
C VAL A 83 -1.81 0.76 -5.58
N LEU A 84 -2.26 0.44 -4.36
CA LEU A 84 -3.68 0.24 -4.05
C LEU A 84 -4.50 1.49 -4.37
N ALA A 85 -4.02 2.67 -3.97
CA ALA A 85 -4.67 3.94 -4.26
C ALA A 85 -4.71 4.28 -5.75
N ALA A 86 -3.75 3.82 -6.56
CA ALA A 86 -3.78 3.97 -8.02
C ALA A 86 -4.81 3.05 -8.68
N LEU A 87 -4.95 1.83 -8.18
CA LEU A 87 -5.88 0.82 -8.69
C LEU A 87 -7.34 1.05 -8.23
N ARG A 88 -7.51 1.64 -7.04
CA ARG A 88 -8.81 1.94 -6.42
C ARG A 88 -8.93 3.45 -6.18
N ARG A 89 -9.16 4.17 -7.26
CA ARG A 89 -9.25 5.65 -7.22
C ARG A 89 -10.48 6.16 -6.46
N ASP A 90 -11.46 5.32 -6.27
CA ASP A 90 -12.68 5.53 -5.48
C ASP A 90 -12.45 5.48 -3.97
N VAL A 91 -11.31 4.93 -3.52
CA VAL A 91 -10.98 4.75 -2.10
C VAL A 91 -10.11 5.89 -1.61
N PRO A 92 -10.53 6.65 -0.56
CA PRO A 92 -9.67 7.61 0.11
C PRO A 92 -8.54 6.90 0.84
N ALA A 93 -7.34 7.51 0.87
CA ALA A 93 -6.22 6.86 1.52
C ALA A 93 -5.34 7.83 2.32
N VAL A 94 -4.88 7.33 3.47
CA VAL A 94 -3.86 7.94 4.32
C VAL A 94 -2.62 7.06 4.31
N LEU A 95 -1.46 7.66 4.07
CA LEU A 95 -0.17 6.97 4.07
C LEU A 95 0.71 7.51 5.20
N LEU A 96 1.21 6.61 6.05
CA LEU A 96 2.09 6.95 7.18
C LEU A 96 3.53 6.54 6.89
N GLU A 97 4.45 7.50 6.92
CA GLU A 97 5.88 7.24 6.76
C GLU A 97 6.69 8.23 7.65
N PRO A 98 7.37 7.76 8.71
CA PRO A 98 8.09 8.63 9.63
C PRO A 98 9.38 9.21 9.04
N ARG A 99 10.02 8.55 8.08
CA ARG A 99 11.31 8.96 7.53
C ARG A 99 11.14 10.10 6.53
N GLN A 100 11.71 11.25 6.81
CA GLN A 100 11.55 12.48 6.03
C GLN A 100 11.80 12.31 4.52
N ARG A 101 12.88 11.61 4.12
CA ARG A 101 13.21 11.44 2.69
C ARG A 101 12.18 10.57 1.96
N ARG A 102 11.68 9.51 2.61
CA ARG A 102 10.64 8.64 2.03
C ARG A 102 9.29 9.35 2.00
N TRP A 103 8.95 10.11 3.05
CA TRP A 103 7.76 10.94 3.05
C TRP A 103 7.77 11.98 1.90
N ALA A 104 8.91 12.65 1.66
CA ALA A 104 9.05 13.58 0.53
C ALA A 104 8.86 12.88 -0.81
N PHE A 105 9.46 11.69 -0.98
CA PHE A 105 9.26 10.84 -2.14
C PHE A 105 7.76 10.50 -2.35
N LEU A 106 7.06 10.05 -1.31
CA LEU A 106 5.63 9.67 -1.40
C LEU A 106 4.75 10.83 -1.88
N ARG A 107 5.02 12.04 -1.43
CA ARG A 107 4.29 13.25 -1.90
C ARG A 107 4.49 13.52 -3.38
N GLU A 108 5.70 13.33 -3.88
CA GLU A 108 6.00 13.47 -5.31
C GLU A 108 5.37 12.33 -6.12
N ALA A 109 5.47 11.10 -5.60
CA ALA A 109 4.89 9.92 -6.22
C ALA A 109 3.35 10.00 -6.32
N ALA A 110 2.66 10.51 -5.30
CA ALA A 110 1.22 10.74 -5.34
C ALA A 110 0.84 11.75 -6.45
N ARG A 111 1.62 12.81 -6.63
CA ARG A 111 1.41 13.76 -7.74
C ARG A 111 1.63 13.10 -9.11
N ALA A 112 2.66 12.27 -9.25
CA ALA A 112 2.95 11.53 -10.48
C ALA A 112 1.83 10.53 -10.82
N LEU A 113 1.20 9.91 -9.81
CA LEU A 113 0.02 9.07 -9.95
C LEU A 113 -1.26 9.85 -10.30
N GLY A 114 -1.25 11.19 -10.21
CA GLY A 114 -2.45 12.01 -10.32
C GLY A 114 -3.40 11.88 -9.12
N ARG A 115 -2.87 11.50 -7.93
CA ARG A 115 -3.59 11.34 -6.67
C ARG A 115 -3.16 12.41 -5.67
N ARG A 116 -3.49 13.68 -5.97
CA ARG A 116 -3.21 14.83 -5.10
C ARG A 116 -4.11 14.88 -3.86
N ASP A 117 -5.15 14.08 -3.86
CA ASP A 117 -6.14 13.91 -2.80
C ASP A 117 -5.65 13.03 -1.65
N LEU A 118 -4.53 12.30 -1.82
CA LEU A 118 -4.00 11.43 -0.78
C LEU A 118 -3.43 12.24 0.39
N ASP A 119 -3.77 11.84 1.62
CA ASP A 119 -3.18 12.37 2.84
C ASP A 119 -1.89 11.59 3.17
N ILE A 120 -0.75 12.27 3.08
CA ILE A 120 0.56 11.64 3.33
C ILE A 120 1.20 12.29 4.54
N ARG A 121 1.20 11.56 5.65
CA ARG A 121 1.62 12.04 6.96
C ARG A 121 3.01 11.56 7.31
N ARG A 122 3.83 12.45 7.86
CA ARG A 122 5.13 12.10 8.42
C ARG A 122 4.95 11.66 9.87
N SER A 123 4.39 10.47 10.05
CA SER A 123 4.04 9.91 11.35
C SER A 123 4.26 8.41 11.37
N ARG A 124 4.36 7.84 12.58
CA ARG A 124 4.22 6.41 12.83
C ARG A 124 2.75 6.08 13.06
N HIS A 125 2.42 4.77 13.11
CA HIS A 125 1.06 4.29 13.37
C HIS A 125 0.51 4.69 14.75
N ASP A 126 1.39 4.71 15.77
CA ASP A 126 1.07 5.11 17.14
C ASP A 126 0.78 6.62 17.30
N GLY A 127 1.20 7.43 16.34
CA GLY A 127 0.84 8.86 16.26
C GLY A 127 -0.30 9.17 15.29
N HIS A 128 -1.05 8.15 14.83
CA HIS A 128 -2.22 8.37 13.98
C HIS A 128 -3.42 8.79 14.82
N ASP A 129 -3.91 10.00 14.58
CA ASP A 129 -5.05 10.64 15.25
C ASP A 129 -6.35 10.63 14.45
N GLY A 130 -6.36 9.94 13.30
CA GLY A 130 -7.53 9.81 12.43
C GLY A 130 -8.48 8.68 12.87
N PRO A 131 -9.63 8.57 12.21
CA PRO A 131 -10.57 7.48 12.46
C PRO A 131 -9.97 6.13 12.05
N PRO A 132 -10.44 5.01 12.65
CA PRO A 132 -10.09 3.68 12.18
C PRO A 132 -10.44 3.49 10.71
N ALA A 133 -9.58 2.80 9.97
CA ALA A 133 -9.72 2.57 8.55
C ALA A 133 -10.49 1.27 8.24
N HIS A 134 -11.19 1.22 7.11
CA HIS A 134 -11.82 0.00 6.61
C HIS A 134 -10.79 -1.04 6.14
N THR A 135 -9.68 -0.55 5.62
CA THR A 135 -8.56 -1.40 5.24
C THR A 135 -7.27 -0.79 5.78
N VAL A 136 -6.50 -1.58 6.51
CA VAL A 136 -5.12 -1.24 6.89
C VAL A 136 -4.20 -2.11 6.06
N SER A 137 -3.15 -1.51 5.47
CA SER A 137 -2.11 -2.24 4.76
C SER A 137 -0.73 -2.00 5.37
N LEU A 138 0.11 -3.04 5.33
CA LEU A 138 1.52 -2.95 5.70
C LEU A 138 2.37 -3.96 4.94
N ARG A 139 3.64 -3.63 4.72
CA ARG A 139 4.57 -4.50 4.02
C ARG A 139 5.97 -4.42 4.62
N ALA A 140 6.58 -5.59 4.82
CA ALA A 140 7.94 -5.70 5.38
C ALA A 140 8.10 -4.92 6.72
N LEU A 141 7.02 -4.87 7.49
CA LEU A 141 6.96 -4.25 8.80
C LEU A 141 6.29 -5.26 9.73
N SER A 142 6.99 -5.62 10.81
CA SER A 142 6.44 -6.51 11.86
C SER A 142 5.91 -5.65 12.99
N LEU A 143 4.59 -5.66 13.17
CA LEU A 143 3.89 -5.01 14.27
C LEU A 143 2.98 -6.04 14.96
N PRO A 144 2.85 -6.00 16.28
CA PRO A 144 1.86 -6.79 16.98
C PRO A 144 0.44 -6.44 16.49
N LEU A 145 -0.39 -7.47 16.28
CA LEU A 145 -1.78 -7.24 15.85
C LEU A 145 -2.57 -6.38 16.84
N ALA A 146 -2.27 -6.48 18.13
CA ALA A 146 -2.86 -5.65 19.18
C ALA A 146 -2.64 -4.13 18.95
N GLU A 147 -1.48 -3.73 18.39
CA GLU A 147 -1.21 -2.33 18.06
C GLU A 147 -1.97 -1.86 16.81
N ILE A 148 -2.30 -2.80 15.91
CA ILE A 148 -3.02 -2.52 14.66
C ILE A 148 -4.54 -2.53 14.87
N ALA A 149 -5.04 -3.34 15.81
CA ALA A 149 -6.48 -3.51 16.04
C ALA A 149 -7.26 -2.20 16.23
N PRO A 150 -6.77 -1.20 16.98
CA PRO A 150 -7.47 0.09 17.13
C PRO A 150 -7.55 0.89 15.82
N LEU A 151 -6.69 0.62 14.85
CA LEU A 151 -6.62 1.33 13.57
C LEU A 151 -7.55 0.74 12.50
N VAL A 152 -8.13 -0.44 12.74
CA VAL A 152 -9.04 -1.13 11.82
C VAL A 152 -10.45 -1.08 12.36
N THR A 153 -11.43 -0.69 11.55
CA THR A 153 -12.85 -0.75 11.94
C THR A 153 -13.27 -2.21 12.16
N VAL A 154 -14.19 -2.47 13.09
CA VAL A 154 -14.82 -3.79 13.20
C VAL A 154 -15.46 -4.16 11.86
N GLY A 155 -15.20 -5.38 11.37
CA GLY A 155 -15.57 -5.82 10.03
C GLY A 155 -14.62 -5.36 8.91
N GLY A 156 -13.67 -4.49 9.20
CA GLY A 156 -12.62 -4.08 8.28
C GLY A 156 -11.51 -5.13 8.12
N ARG A 157 -10.53 -4.85 7.26
CA ARG A 157 -9.45 -5.78 6.91
C ARG A 157 -8.07 -5.24 7.21
N LEU A 158 -7.19 -6.15 7.60
CA LEU A 158 -5.74 -5.95 7.60
C LEU A 158 -5.14 -6.77 6.46
N LEU A 159 -4.33 -6.12 5.63
CA LEU A 159 -3.57 -6.71 4.53
C LEU A 159 -2.08 -6.59 4.84
N ALA A 160 -1.39 -7.70 5.08
CA ALA A 160 0.03 -7.68 5.44
C ALA A 160 0.87 -8.57 4.52
N TRP A 161 1.92 -7.99 3.91
CA TRP A 161 2.86 -8.70 3.06
C TRP A 161 4.15 -9.04 3.82
N GLY A 162 4.51 -10.33 3.79
CA GLY A 162 5.81 -10.80 4.25
C GLY A 162 6.01 -10.91 5.76
N SER A 163 4.99 -10.68 6.57
CA SER A 163 5.04 -10.84 8.02
C SER A 163 3.89 -11.70 8.51
N SER A 164 4.20 -12.79 9.21
CA SER A 164 3.22 -13.49 10.04
C SER A 164 3.31 -12.89 11.45
N SER A 165 2.25 -12.24 11.91
CA SER A 165 2.11 -11.82 13.30
C SER A 165 1.54 -12.97 14.12
N ALA A 166 1.84 -13.01 15.43
CA ALA A 166 1.19 -13.93 16.36
C ALA A 166 -0.35 -13.72 16.31
N PRO A 167 -1.14 -14.77 16.46
CA PRO A 167 -2.60 -14.66 16.50
C PRO A 167 -3.05 -13.66 17.57
N ASP A 168 -4.09 -12.90 17.26
CA ASP A 168 -4.72 -11.94 18.18
C ASP A 168 -6.23 -12.17 18.11
N PRO A 169 -6.96 -12.22 19.25
CA PRO A 169 -8.39 -12.50 19.27
C PRO A 169 -9.23 -11.43 18.54
N ALA A 170 -8.66 -10.27 18.32
CA ALA A 170 -9.31 -9.20 17.57
C ALA A 170 -9.32 -9.43 16.05
N PHE A 171 -8.65 -10.49 15.55
CA PHE A 171 -8.54 -10.75 14.13
C PHE A 171 -8.82 -12.22 13.79
N ALA A 172 -9.68 -12.44 12.81
CA ALA A 172 -9.92 -13.73 12.19
C ALA A 172 -9.23 -13.80 10.82
N PRO A 173 -8.52 -14.90 10.48
CA PRO A 173 -7.91 -15.05 9.17
C PRO A 173 -8.97 -15.16 8.07
N GLU A 174 -8.69 -14.57 6.92
CA GLU A 174 -9.51 -14.69 5.69
C GLU A 174 -8.68 -15.31 4.55
N PRO A 175 -9.33 -15.92 3.55
CA PRO A 175 -8.66 -16.41 2.35
C PRO A 175 -7.86 -15.29 1.67
N SER A 176 -6.64 -15.63 1.25
CA SER A 176 -5.76 -14.71 0.54
C SER A 176 -5.61 -15.11 -0.92
N PRO A 177 -5.58 -14.15 -1.85
CA PRO A 177 -5.30 -14.43 -3.27
C PRO A 177 -3.83 -14.77 -3.53
N ARG A 178 -2.95 -14.69 -2.50
CA ARG A 178 -1.51 -14.91 -2.63
C ARG A 178 -0.91 -15.52 -1.36
N PRO A 179 0.08 -16.40 -1.48
CA PRO A 179 0.72 -17.02 -0.31
C PRO A 179 1.57 -16.04 0.53
N ASP A 180 2.06 -14.94 -0.07
CA ASP A 180 2.87 -13.92 0.58
C ASP A 180 2.05 -12.75 1.17
N LEU A 181 0.72 -12.79 1.04
CA LEU A 181 -0.22 -11.84 1.61
C LEU A 181 -1.04 -12.52 2.69
N HIS A 182 -1.02 -11.98 3.88
CA HIS A 182 -1.92 -12.37 4.97
C HIS A 182 -3.10 -11.41 5.03
N VAL A 183 -4.31 -11.97 5.10
CA VAL A 183 -5.56 -11.21 5.17
C VAL A 183 -6.26 -11.58 6.47
N TRP A 184 -6.61 -10.57 7.25
CA TRP A 184 -7.40 -10.74 8.48
C TRP A 184 -8.58 -9.78 8.47
N ARG A 185 -9.70 -10.27 9.01
CA ARG A 185 -10.86 -9.45 9.33
C ARG A 185 -10.81 -9.03 10.79
N ARG A 186 -11.01 -7.77 11.06
CA ARG A 186 -11.22 -7.25 12.42
C ARG A 186 -12.56 -7.74 12.94
N VAL A 187 -12.56 -8.48 14.05
CA VAL A 187 -13.76 -8.99 14.71
C VAL A 187 -14.03 -8.23 16.00
N ASP A 188 -15.28 -8.19 16.42
CA ASP A 188 -15.62 -7.65 17.72
C ASP A 188 -15.20 -8.64 18.81
N VAL A 189 -14.46 -8.15 19.80
CA VAL A 189 -14.08 -8.95 20.97
C VAL A 189 -14.90 -8.46 22.15
N PRO A 190 -15.82 -9.26 22.67
CA PRO A 190 -16.57 -8.89 23.88
C PRO A 190 -15.60 -8.54 25.01
N ARG A 191 -15.84 -7.42 25.67
CA ARG A 191 -15.07 -7.08 26.89
C ARG A 191 -15.38 -8.11 27.95
N PRO A 192 -14.37 -8.65 28.64
CA PRO A 192 -14.65 -9.46 29.81
C PRO A 192 -15.45 -8.62 30.83
N THR A 193 -16.59 -9.16 31.25
CA THR A 193 -17.46 -8.61 32.32
C THR A 193 -16.75 -8.68 33.65
#